data_b6e68845e69b9d7f3e9b911cd489d775
#
_entry.id   b6e68845e69b9d7f3e9b911cd489d775
#
_cell.length_a   1.000
_cell.length_b   1.000
_cell.length_c   1.000
_cell.angle_alpha   90.00
_cell.angle_beta   90.00
_cell.angle_gamma   90.00
#
_symmetry.space_group_name_H-M   'P 1'
#
loop_
_entity.id
_entity.type
_entity.pdbx_description
1 polymer ?
#
loop_
_entity_poly.entity_id
_entity_poly.type
_entity_poly.pdbx_seq_one_letter_code
_entity_poly.pdbx_strand_id
1 'polypeptide(L)'
;MQKKKNINKKSKYYRQKQVRMQKICIIGLVLLLAVLILLIQSCASGSKKASSSNVKTSSDSASSKNETSDGSSTLTADSSSDPEGDTSDSQSETDTSTSKASHDTPVSLTVSVVGDCTLGTDENFDYSTSLNAYFENYGKEYFFQNVKSFFEADDLTIANNEGTFTDSYDREDKTFAFKAPASFAGIYSCSSVEAVNTANNHSHDYGEQSFQDTMDALDAEGVIHFGYDETAVMDIKGVKVGLVGIYELNDHLEREQQLKDNIAKVKEDGAKLIIVIFHWGNEKETVPDSNQTTLGHLAIDLGADLVCGHHPH
;
A
#
# COMPACT_ATOMS: atom_id res chain seq x y z
N MET A 1 -41.72 -3.51 -17.55
CA MET A 1 -42.05 -4.38 -16.39
C MET A 1 -41.47 -5.81 -16.50
N GLN A 2 -41.34 -6.41 -17.67
CA GLN A 2 -40.78 -7.76 -17.83
C GLN A 2 -39.26 -7.83 -17.66
N LYS A 3 -38.50 -6.79 -18.03
CA LYS A 3 -37.05 -6.74 -17.87
C LYS A 3 -36.60 -6.75 -16.38
N LYS A 4 -37.28 -6.01 -15.49
CA LYS A 4 -37.03 -6.01 -14.03
C LYS A 4 -37.29 -7.38 -13.36
N LYS A 5 -38.27 -8.16 -13.86
CA LYS A 5 -38.58 -9.50 -13.32
C LYS A 5 -37.51 -10.54 -13.68
N ASN A 6 -36.81 -10.38 -14.81
CA ASN A 6 -35.77 -11.31 -15.23
C ASN A 6 -34.43 -11.06 -14.49
N ILE A 7 -34.11 -9.81 -14.19
CA ILE A 7 -32.93 -9.43 -13.41
C ILE A 7 -33.01 -10.01 -11.99
N ASN A 8 -34.16 -9.87 -11.33
CA ASN A 8 -34.38 -10.41 -9.99
C ASN A 8 -34.31 -11.96 -9.94
N LYS A 9 -34.64 -12.65 -11.01
CA LYS A 9 -34.55 -14.13 -11.08
C LYS A 9 -33.09 -14.58 -11.24
N LYS A 10 -32.27 -13.88 -12.04
CA LYS A 10 -30.86 -14.20 -12.21
C LYS A 10 -30.06 -13.93 -10.92
N SER A 11 -30.25 -12.78 -10.28
CA SER A 11 -29.62 -12.44 -9.00
C SER A 11 -29.96 -13.47 -7.91
N LYS A 12 -31.21 -13.91 -7.82
CA LYS A 12 -31.64 -14.94 -6.87
C LYS A 12 -31.03 -16.31 -7.16
N TYR A 13 -30.82 -16.64 -8.43
CA TYR A 13 -30.16 -17.89 -8.85
C TYR A 13 -28.67 -17.89 -8.47
N TYR A 14 -27.93 -16.81 -8.71
CA TYR A 14 -26.52 -16.70 -8.34
C TYR A 14 -26.33 -16.70 -6.82
N ARG A 15 -27.16 -16.00 -6.06
CA ARG A 15 -27.16 -16.09 -4.59
C ARG A 15 -27.36 -17.52 -4.09
N GLN A 16 -28.30 -18.26 -4.69
CA GLN A 16 -28.53 -19.64 -4.30
C GLN A 16 -27.36 -20.55 -4.68
N LYS A 17 -26.69 -20.31 -5.79
CA LYS A 17 -25.51 -21.07 -6.21
C LYS A 17 -24.34 -20.82 -5.25
N GLN A 18 -24.10 -19.59 -4.83
CA GLN A 18 -23.05 -19.24 -3.87
C GLN A 18 -23.29 -19.84 -2.48
N VAL A 19 -24.51 -19.72 -1.96
CA VAL A 19 -24.86 -20.36 -0.68
C VAL A 19 -24.70 -21.89 -0.75
N ARG A 20 -24.95 -22.50 -1.91
CA ARG A 20 -24.68 -23.95 -2.13
C ARG A 20 -23.17 -24.25 -2.11
N MET A 21 -22.36 -23.44 -2.78
CA MET A 21 -20.92 -23.62 -2.81
C MET A 21 -20.30 -23.45 -1.41
N GLN A 22 -20.69 -22.41 -0.67
CA GLN A 22 -20.26 -22.21 0.71
C GLN A 22 -20.63 -23.40 1.62
N LYS A 23 -21.85 -23.93 1.47
CA LYS A 23 -22.26 -25.13 2.25
C LYS A 23 -21.42 -26.35 1.90
N ILE A 24 -21.07 -26.54 0.61
CA ILE A 24 -20.20 -27.64 0.19
C ILE A 24 -18.81 -27.51 0.76
N CYS A 25 -18.22 -26.29 0.74
CA CYS A 25 -16.91 -26.03 1.35
C CYS A 25 -16.91 -26.26 2.86
N ILE A 26 -17.96 -25.82 3.58
CA ILE A 26 -18.09 -26.07 5.03
C ILE A 26 -18.20 -27.57 5.33
N ILE A 27 -19.00 -28.29 4.56
CA ILE A 27 -19.13 -29.74 4.72
C ILE A 27 -17.80 -30.44 4.44
N GLY A 28 -17.06 -30.04 3.41
CA GLY A 28 -15.73 -30.54 3.11
C GLY A 28 -14.73 -30.30 4.25
N LEU A 29 -14.74 -29.11 4.83
CA LEU A 29 -13.88 -28.75 5.98
C LEU A 29 -14.22 -29.60 7.23
N VAL A 30 -15.50 -29.79 7.52
CA VAL A 30 -15.96 -30.64 8.65
C VAL A 30 -15.55 -32.09 8.48
N LEU A 31 -15.68 -32.62 7.26
CA LEU A 31 -15.23 -33.98 6.95
C LEU A 31 -13.71 -34.14 7.09
N LEU A 32 -12.94 -33.16 6.65
CA LEU A 32 -11.48 -33.14 6.77
C LEU A 32 -11.04 -33.10 8.24
N LEU A 33 -11.71 -32.30 9.07
CA LEU A 33 -11.50 -32.26 10.52
C LEU A 33 -11.86 -33.58 11.20
N ALA A 34 -12.95 -34.22 10.78
CA ALA A 34 -13.35 -35.52 11.32
C ALA A 34 -12.30 -36.61 10.99
N VAL A 35 -11.79 -36.63 9.76
CA VAL A 35 -10.71 -37.53 9.37
C VAL A 35 -9.42 -37.28 10.18
N LEU A 36 -9.09 -36.02 10.41
CA LEU A 36 -7.90 -35.65 11.21
C LEU A 36 -8.05 -36.12 12.66
N ILE A 37 -9.23 -35.98 13.26
CA ILE A 37 -9.51 -36.47 14.60
C ILE A 37 -9.39 -38.00 14.68
N LEU A 38 -9.92 -38.74 13.69
CA LEU A 38 -9.80 -40.19 13.62
C LEU A 38 -8.33 -40.65 13.47
N LEU A 39 -7.51 -39.92 12.70
CA LEU A 39 -6.08 -40.20 12.57
C LEU A 39 -5.34 -39.98 13.90
N ILE A 40 -5.65 -38.90 14.62
CA ILE A 40 -5.07 -38.62 15.95
C ILE A 40 -5.47 -39.72 16.97
N GLN A 41 -6.73 -40.15 16.94
CA GLN A 41 -7.21 -41.25 17.83
C GLN A 41 -6.56 -42.57 17.48
N SER A 42 -6.31 -42.85 16.21
CA SER A 42 -5.60 -44.07 15.77
C SER A 42 -4.13 -44.09 16.23
N CYS A 43 -3.46 -42.94 16.24
CA CYS A 43 -2.10 -42.83 16.77
C CYS A 43 -2.04 -42.95 18.30
N ALA A 44 -3.08 -42.52 19.00
CA ALA A 44 -3.15 -42.61 20.46
C ALA A 44 -3.45 -44.04 20.99
N SER A 45 -4.09 -44.88 20.17
CA SER A 45 -4.39 -46.29 20.55
C SER A 45 -3.26 -47.27 20.25
N GLY A 46 -2.22 -46.85 19.50
CA GLY A 46 -1.03 -47.69 19.20
C GLY A 46 0.03 -47.76 20.31
N SER A 47 -0.11 -47.03 21.41
CA SER A 47 0.94 -46.93 22.45
C SER A 47 0.65 -47.69 23.74
N LYS A 48 -0.13 -48.78 23.71
CA LYS A 48 -0.30 -49.67 24.85
C LYS A 48 -0.08 -51.14 24.47
N LYS A 49 1.16 -51.53 24.30
CA LYS A 49 1.65 -52.91 24.50
C LYS A 49 3.16 -52.98 24.26
N ALA A 50 3.94 -52.90 25.33
CA ALA A 50 5.16 -53.65 25.52
C ALA A 50 5.46 -53.66 27.03
N SER A 51 5.40 -54.85 27.55
CA SER A 51 5.52 -55.35 28.89
C SER A 51 6.96 -55.28 29.40
N SER A 52 7.09 -54.91 30.64
CA SER A 52 7.89 -55.51 31.72
C SER A 52 9.00 -56.50 31.34
N SER A 53 10.24 -56.17 31.66
CA SER A 53 11.11 -57.09 32.41
C SER A 53 12.17 -56.32 33.20
N ASN A 54 12.21 -56.68 34.50
CA ASN A 54 13.19 -56.32 35.48
C ASN A 54 14.62 -56.60 35.06
N VAL A 55 15.57 -55.77 35.46
CA VAL A 55 16.74 -56.21 36.28
C VAL A 55 17.26 -55.02 37.10
N LYS A 56 17.57 -55.32 38.33
CA LYS A 56 18.09 -54.54 39.45
C LYS A 56 19.59 -54.18 39.30
N THR A 57 19.94 -53.28 40.17
CA THR A 57 21.20 -53.03 40.89
C THR A 57 22.12 -52.02 40.23
N SER A 58 22.62 -51.06 40.86
CA SER A 58 22.92 -50.57 42.18
C SER A 58 23.88 -49.37 42.02
N SER A 59 23.66 -48.40 42.90
CA SER A 59 24.65 -47.63 43.64
C SER A 59 25.80 -46.98 42.81
N ASP A 60 26.27 -45.81 43.01
CA ASP A 60 26.41 -44.94 44.14
C ASP A 60 26.92 -43.57 43.68
N SER A 61 26.46 -42.59 44.35
CA SER A 61 27.19 -41.57 45.07
C SER A 61 28.03 -40.52 44.38
N ALA A 62 27.69 -39.37 44.77
CA ALA A 62 28.47 -38.26 45.26
C ALA A 62 28.91 -37.23 44.22
N SER A 63 28.36 -36.09 44.27
CA SER A 63 28.64 -34.95 45.19
C SER A 63 29.76 -34.06 44.71
N SER A 64 29.41 -32.85 44.74
CA SER A 64 30.19 -31.69 45.22
C SER A 64 30.69 -30.74 44.15
N LYS A 65 30.06 -29.62 44.07
CA LYS A 65 30.37 -28.34 44.75
C LYS A 65 31.53 -27.56 44.17
N ASN A 66 31.17 -26.35 43.99
CA ASN A 66 31.84 -25.08 44.36
C ASN A 66 32.76 -24.48 43.32
N GLU A 67 32.38 -23.34 43.01
CA GLU A 67 32.63 -21.96 43.55
C GLU A 67 33.79 -21.25 42.89
N THR A 68 33.41 -20.10 42.42
CA THR A 68 33.89 -18.73 42.71
C THR A 68 35.29 -18.33 42.29
N SER A 69 35.24 -17.20 41.71
CA SER A 69 35.83 -15.90 42.10
C SER A 69 36.85 -15.39 41.10
N ASP A 70 36.61 -14.22 40.61
CA ASP A 70 37.11 -12.92 41.08
C ASP A 70 38.57 -12.58 40.72
N GLY A 71 38.72 -11.35 40.31
CA GLY A 71 39.98 -10.60 40.41
C GLY A 71 40.29 -9.84 39.12
N SER A 72 39.88 -8.67 38.91
CA SER A 72 40.21 -7.34 39.50
C SER A 72 41.67 -6.92 39.36
N SER A 73 41.73 -5.70 39.03
CA SER A 73 42.81 -4.69 39.31
C SER A 73 43.82 -4.47 38.22
N THR A 74 43.85 -3.31 37.82
CA THR A 74 44.19 -1.93 38.27
C THR A 74 45.56 -1.45 37.83
N LEU A 75 45.52 -0.21 37.29
CA LEU A 75 46.46 0.93 37.52
C LEU A 75 47.87 0.79 36.94
N THR A 76 48.47 1.78 36.42
CA THR A 76 48.77 3.18 36.74
C THR A 76 49.50 3.81 35.57
N ALA A 77 49.22 5.00 35.10
CA ALA A 77 49.76 6.31 35.51
C ALA A 77 51.30 6.43 35.43
N ASP A 78 51.81 7.34 34.71
CA ASP A 78 52.43 8.64 35.09
C ASP A 78 53.47 9.03 34.06
N SER A 79 53.55 10.13 33.62
CA SER A 79 53.90 11.51 33.92
C SER A 79 55.09 12.04 33.11
N SER A 80 54.86 13.26 32.69
CA SER A 80 55.77 14.43 32.66
C SER A 80 56.94 14.41 31.71
N SER A 81 57.21 15.41 30.93
CA SER A 81 57.61 16.77 31.30
C SER A 81 57.91 17.58 30.03
N ASP A 82 57.50 18.83 30.04
CA ASP A 82 58.10 19.93 29.23
C ASP A 82 59.54 20.23 29.59
N PRO A 83 60.37 21.01 28.81
CA PRO A 83 60.06 22.41 28.58
C PRO A 83 60.60 23.06 27.26
N GLU A 84 59.96 24.19 26.94
CA GLU A 84 60.48 25.47 26.40
C GLU A 84 61.55 25.54 25.28
N GLY A 85 61.19 26.40 24.29
CA GLY A 85 62.15 26.97 23.35
C GLY A 85 61.48 27.88 22.31
N ASP A 86 61.36 29.12 22.65
CA ASP A 86 61.02 30.33 21.92
C ASP A 86 61.70 30.44 20.55
N THR A 87 60.95 30.88 19.49
CA THR A 87 61.28 32.10 18.69
C THR A 87 60.27 32.24 17.51
N SER A 88 59.75 33.44 17.44
CA SER A 88 59.04 34.15 16.40
C SER A 88 59.46 33.84 14.96
N ASP A 89 58.42 33.65 14.05
CA ASP A 89 58.38 34.50 12.86
C ASP A 89 56.93 34.53 12.28
N SER A 90 56.52 35.73 11.97
CA SER A 90 55.22 36.08 11.41
C SER A 90 55.17 35.77 9.91
N GLN A 91 54.25 34.92 9.47
CA GLN A 91 53.72 35.01 8.10
C GLN A 91 52.22 34.81 8.10
N SER A 92 51.56 35.85 7.67
CA SER A 92 50.15 35.94 7.29
C SER A 92 49.82 34.90 6.22
N GLU A 93 49.09 33.85 6.60
CA GLU A 93 48.37 33.03 5.63
C GLU A 93 46.89 33.39 5.66
N THR A 94 46.44 34.02 4.60
CA THR A 94 45.05 34.21 4.25
C THR A 94 44.38 32.86 4.10
N ASP A 95 43.60 32.47 5.10
CA ASP A 95 42.68 31.35 5.02
C ASP A 95 41.61 31.70 3.97
N THR A 96 41.87 31.28 2.75
CA THR A 96 40.85 31.18 1.72
C THR A 96 40.04 29.92 2.02
N SER A 97 39.04 30.04 2.87
CA SER A 97 38.00 29.02 2.97
C SER A 97 37.27 28.98 1.61
N THR A 98 37.73 28.17 0.70
CA THR A 98 36.99 27.72 -0.45
C THR A 98 35.81 26.89 0.09
N SER A 99 34.68 27.58 0.34
CA SER A 99 33.40 26.89 0.35
C SER A 99 33.25 26.21 -1.02
N LYS A 100 33.42 24.89 -1.06
CA LYS A 100 32.96 24.08 -2.14
C LYS A 100 31.43 24.34 -2.26
N ALA A 101 31.07 25.26 -3.10
CA ALA A 101 29.72 25.27 -3.64
C ALA A 101 29.55 23.91 -4.34
N SER A 102 28.79 23.01 -3.76
CA SER A 102 28.27 21.88 -4.49
C SER A 102 27.45 22.47 -5.63
N HIS A 103 27.94 22.40 -6.84
CA HIS A 103 27.12 22.60 -8.01
C HIS A 103 26.15 21.41 -8.03
N ASP A 104 25.01 21.57 -7.36
CA ASP A 104 23.90 20.63 -7.50
C ASP A 104 23.47 20.73 -8.96
N THR A 105 23.81 19.70 -9.73
CA THR A 105 23.31 19.56 -11.11
C THR A 105 21.79 19.50 -11.03
N PRO A 106 21.05 20.32 -11.77
CA PRO A 106 19.61 20.27 -11.78
C PRO A 106 19.12 18.85 -12.13
N VAL A 107 18.25 18.28 -11.31
CA VAL A 107 17.61 17.00 -11.58
C VAL A 107 16.32 17.27 -12.33
N SER A 108 16.12 16.60 -13.46
CA SER A 108 14.88 16.64 -14.23
C SER A 108 14.10 15.37 -13.99
N LEU A 109 12.82 15.51 -13.62
CA LEU A 109 11.87 14.42 -13.48
C LEU A 109 10.79 14.52 -14.55
N THR A 110 10.44 13.38 -15.13
CA THR A 110 9.27 13.22 -15.97
C THR A 110 8.22 12.47 -15.18
N VAL A 111 7.05 13.09 -15.01
CA VAL A 111 5.94 12.50 -14.26
C VAL A 111 4.74 12.36 -15.17
N SER A 112 4.17 11.17 -15.24
CA SER A 112 2.90 10.90 -15.90
C SER A 112 1.79 10.83 -14.86
N VAL A 113 0.70 11.54 -15.09
CA VAL A 113 -0.52 11.42 -14.29
C VAL A 113 -1.63 10.98 -15.23
N VAL A 114 -2.23 9.82 -14.93
CA VAL A 114 -3.31 9.25 -15.74
C VAL A 114 -4.62 9.29 -14.98
N GLY A 115 -5.73 9.27 -15.72
CA GLY A 115 -7.06 9.48 -15.18
C GLY A 115 -7.62 8.31 -14.37
N ASP A 116 -8.95 8.24 -14.36
CA ASP A 116 -9.71 7.27 -13.60
C ASP A 116 -9.52 5.86 -14.18
N CYS A 117 -8.84 5.02 -13.42
CA CYS A 117 -8.57 3.62 -13.75
C CYS A 117 -9.61 2.74 -13.04
N THR A 118 -10.77 2.59 -13.64
CA THR A 118 -11.87 1.75 -13.13
C THR A 118 -11.56 0.28 -13.44
N LEU A 119 -10.55 -0.29 -12.75
CA LEU A 119 -10.11 -1.68 -12.94
C LEU A 119 -11.03 -2.66 -12.21
N GLY A 120 -12.26 -2.74 -12.66
CA GLY A 120 -13.26 -3.61 -12.07
C GLY A 120 -14.52 -3.65 -12.91
N THR A 121 -15.52 -4.36 -12.41
CA THR A 121 -16.84 -4.41 -13.08
C THR A 121 -17.95 -4.41 -12.04
N ASP A 122 -19.07 -3.81 -12.40
CA ASP A 122 -20.30 -3.92 -11.60
C ASP A 122 -20.96 -5.29 -11.83
N GLU A 123 -21.46 -5.90 -10.77
CA GLU A 123 -22.12 -7.22 -10.83
C GLU A 123 -23.38 -7.24 -11.71
N ASN A 124 -23.92 -6.07 -12.04
CA ASN A 124 -25.08 -5.92 -12.90
C ASN A 124 -24.74 -5.79 -14.39
N PHE A 125 -23.45 -5.68 -14.75
CA PHE A 125 -23.01 -5.62 -16.14
C PHE A 125 -22.96 -7.01 -16.77
N ASP A 126 -22.91 -7.05 -18.10
CA ASP A 126 -22.69 -8.30 -18.83
C ASP A 126 -21.24 -8.74 -18.64
N TYR A 127 -21.07 -9.89 -17.99
CA TYR A 127 -19.75 -10.41 -17.71
C TYR A 127 -18.89 -10.61 -18.96
N SER A 128 -19.48 -11.02 -20.08
CA SER A 128 -18.73 -11.34 -21.31
C SER A 128 -18.02 -10.12 -21.93
N THR A 129 -18.44 -8.92 -21.56
CA THR A 129 -17.86 -7.64 -21.99
C THR A 129 -17.20 -6.88 -20.85
N SER A 130 -17.05 -7.51 -19.69
CA SER A 130 -16.46 -6.90 -18.49
C SER A 130 -14.94 -6.91 -18.53
N LEU A 131 -14.32 -6.01 -17.77
CA LEU A 131 -12.88 -6.01 -17.54
C LEU A 131 -12.40 -7.35 -16.95
N ASN A 132 -13.20 -7.96 -16.08
CA ASN A 132 -12.87 -9.26 -15.49
C ASN A 132 -12.77 -10.36 -16.56
N ALA A 133 -13.69 -10.38 -17.52
CA ALA A 133 -13.61 -11.34 -18.63
C ALA A 133 -12.42 -11.07 -19.56
N TYR A 134 -12.06 -9.80 -19.78
CA TYR A 134 -10.86 -9.46 -20.55
C TYR A 134 -9.58 -9.87 -19.82
N PHE A 135 -9.52 -9.67 -18.50
CA PHE A 135 -8.38 -10.13 -17.71
C PHE A 135 -8.21 -11.67 -17.76
N GLU A 136 -9.29 -12.43 -17.66
CA GLU A 136 -9.27 -13.89 -17.77
C GLU A 136 -8.79 -14.36 -19.16
N ASN A 137 -9.16 -13.64 -20.21
CA ASN A 137 -8.84 -14.03 -21.59
C ASN A 137 -7.46 -13.56 -22.06
N TYR A 138 -6.97 -12.41 -21.57
CA TYR A 138 -5.78 -11.76 -22.13
C TYR A 138 -4.69 -11.48 -21.10
N GLY A 139 -4.95 -11.67 -19.80
CA GLY A 139 -3.99 -11.41 -18.74
C GLY A 139 -3.86 -9.92 -18.37
N LYS A 140 -3.05 -9.65 -17.36
CA LYS A 140 -2.86 -8.32 -16.80
C LYS A 140 -2.13 -7.34 -17.74
N GLU A 141 -1.28 -7.84 -18.61
CA GLU A 141 -0.48 -7.05 -19.54
C GLU A 141 -1.30 -6.41 -20.65
N TYR A 142 -2.54 -6.85 -20.84
CA TYR A 142 -3.43 -6.36 -21.91
C TYR A 142 -3.85 -4.90 -21.71
N PHE A 143 -4.11 -4.47 -20.48
CA PHE A 143 -4.84 -3.24 -20.20
C PHE A 143 -4.07 -1.95 -20.56
N PHE A 144 -2.80 -1.87 -20.22
CA PHE A 144 -1.95 -0.71 -20.52
C PHE A 144 -0.96 -0.94 -21.68
N GLN A 145 -1.06 -2.04 -22.41
CA GLN A 145 -0.11 -2.42 -23.47
C GLN A 145 0.20 -1.33 -24.48
N ASN A 146 -0.77 -0.46 -24.77
CA ASN A 146 -0.61 0.61 -25.78
C ASN A 146 0.03 1.88 -25.20
N VAL A 147 0.11 2.03 -23.90
CA VAL A 147 0.67 3.21 -23.20
C VAL A 147 1.86 2.87 -22.33
N LYS A 148 2.09 1.60 -22.04
CA LYS A 148 3.16 1.11 -21.16
C LYS A 148 4.54 1.70 -21.52
N SER A 149 4.86 1.84 -22.81
CA SER A 149 6.15 2.41 -23.22
C SER A 149 6.35 3.88 -22.81
N PHE A 150 5.28 4.63 -22.56
CA PHE A 150 5.37 5.98 -22.02
C PHE A 150 5.66 5.94 -20.53
N PHE A 151 5.01 5.03 -19.78
CA PHE A 151 5.22 4.85 -18.35
C PHE A 151 6.61 4.27 -18.04
N GLU A 152 7.12 3.35 -18.87
CA GLU A 152 8.50 2.84 -18.76
C GLU A 152 9.58 3.91 -19.08
N ALA A 153 9.21 4.98 -19.78
CA ALA A 153 10.14 6.04 -20.17
C ALA A 153 10.13 7.23 -19.22
N ASP A 154 9.16 7.34 -18.35
CA ASP A 154 9.09 8.39 -17.33
C ASP A 154 9.80 7.98 -16.03
N ASP A 155 9.71 8.82 -15.01
CA ASP A 155 10.33 8.58 -13.71
C ASP A 155 9.31 8.23 -12.62
N LEU A 156 8.03 8.54 -12.87
CA LEU A 156 6.93 8.29 -11.97
C LEU A 156 5.61 8.37 -12.73
N THR A 157 4.85 7.29 -12.75
CA THR A 157 3.46 7.27 -13.21
C THR A 157 2.50 7.17 -12.03
N ILE A 158 1.55 8.09 -11.96
CA ILE A 158 0.49 8.15 -10.94
C ILE A 158 -0.87 7.93 -11.62
N ALA A 159 -1.70 7.02 -11.06
CA ALA A 159 -3.06 6.78 -11.52
C ALA A 159 -4.09 7.03 -10.40
N ASN A 160 -5.37 7.19 -10.77
CA ASN A 160 -6.47 7.12 -9.81
C ASN A 160 -7.08 5.72 -9.86
N ASN A 161 -6.92 4.92 -8.78
CA ASN A 161 -7.55 3.60 -8.68
C ASN A 161 -9.01 3.75 -8.27
N GLU A 162 -9.89 3.74 -9.26
CA GLU A 162 -11.32 3.96 -9.07
C GLU A 162 -12.08 2.63 -9.08
N GLY A 163 -12.27 2.07 -7.89
CA GLY A 163 -12.86 0.75 -7.67
C GLY A 163 -12.15 -0.03 -6.59
N THR A 164 -12.59 -1.25 -6.34
CA THR A 164 -12.07 -2.09 -5.25
C THR A 164 -11.52 -3.41 -5.75
N PHE A 165 -10.43 -3.87 -5.14
CA PHE A 165 -9.85 -5.21 -5.33
C PHE A 165 -10.24 -6.10 -4.16
N THR A 166 -11.36 -6.80 -4.25
CA THR A 166 -11.91 -7.53 -3.11
C THR A 166 -12.78 -8.72 -3.56
N ASP A 167 -12.88 -9.70 -2.70
CA ASP A 167 -13.87 -10.77 -2.79
C ASP A 167 -15.14 -10.48 -1.95
N SER A 168 -15.24 -9.31 -1.31
CA SER A 168 -16.42 -8.90 -0.53
C SER A 168 -17.69 -8.89 -1.37
N TYR A 169 -18.81 -9.20 -0.75
CA TYR A 169 -20.15 -9.15 -1.35
C TYR A 169 -21.04 -8.06 -0.72
N ASP A 170 -20.45 -7.21 0.12
CA ASP A 170 -21.15 -6.12 0.80
C ASP A 170 -21.26 -4.89 -0.11
N ARG A 171 -21.96 -5.07 -1.24
CA ARG A 171 -22.13 -4.04 -2.26
C ARG A 171 -22.95 -2.89 -1.72
N GLU A 172 -22.46 -1.68 -1.84
CA GLU A 172 -23.21 -0.47 -1.54
C GLU A 172 -24.44 -0.29 -2.44
N ASP A 173 -25.49 0.33 -1.90
CA ASP A 173 -26.72 0.65 -2.65
C ASP A 173 -26.54 1.93 -3.47
N LYS A 174 -25.80 1.81 -4.55
CA LYS A 174 -25.51 2.89 -5.50
C LYS A 174 -25.63 2.36 -6.94
N THR A 175 -25.72 3.30 -7.89
CA THR A 175 -25.93 2.96 -9.31
C THR A 175 -24.83 2.06 -9.85
N PHE A 176 -23.57 2.44 -9.61
CA PHE A 176 -22.39 1.71 -10.04
C PHE A 176 -21.54 1.36 -8.83
N ALA A 177 -21.09 0.12 -8.74
CA ALA A 177 -20.14 -0.34 -7.74
C ALA A 177 -19.18 -1.33 -8.38
N PHE A 178 -17.90 -0.99 -8.38
CA PHE A 178 -16.87 -1.70 -9.13
C PHE A 178 -16.00 -2.55 -8.23
N LYS A 179 -15.81 -3.80 -8.63
CA LYS A 179 -14.82 -4.67 -8.00
C LYS A 179 -14.13 -5.60 -8.97
N ALA A 180 -12.95 -6.01 -8.59
CA ALA A 180 -12.16 -7.07 -9.22
C ALA A 180 -11.45 -7.92 -8.16
N PRO A 181 -10.95 -9.10 -8.51
CA PRO A 181 -10.04 -9.86 -7.65
C PRO A 181 -8.74 -9.09 -7.36
N ALA A 182 -8.08 -9.38 -6.22
CA ALA A 182 -6.80 -8.78 -5.81
C ALA A 182 -5.72 -8.82 -6.90
N SER A 183 -5.72 -9.86 -7.76
CA SER A 183 -4.76 -10.00 -8.87
C SER A 183 -4.79 -8.85 -9.89
N PHE A 184 -5.85 -8.01 -9.88
CA PHE A 184 -5.93 -6.84 -10.77
C PHE A 184 -4.95 -5.73 -10.38
N ALA A 185 -4.51 -5.65 -9.13
CA ALA A 185 -3.42 -4.75 -8.73
C ALA A 185 -2.14 -4.97 -9.57
N GLY A 186 -1.92 -6.21 -10.02
CA GLY A 186 -0.82 -6.56 -10.92
C GLY A 186 -0.88 -5.90 -12.30
N ILE A 187 -2.01 -5.28 -12.70
CA ILE A 187 -2.10 -4.48 -13.91
C ILE A 187 -1.21 -3.23 -13.79
N TYR A 188 -1.19 -2.61 -12.62
CA TYR A 188 -0.34 -1.45 -12.36
C TYR A 188 1.13 -1.84 -12.36
N SER A 189 1.52 -2.81 -11.54
CA SER A 189 2.92 -3.21 -11.38
C SER A 189 3.56 -3.71 -12.69
N CYS A 190 2.81 -4.45 -13.53
CA CYS A 190 3.34 -4.93 -14.81
C CYS A 190 3.40 -3.84 -15.89
N SER A 191 2.88 -2.64 -15.63
CA SER A 191 2.76 -1.55 -16.59
C SER A 191 3.54 -0.29 -16.23
N SER A 192 4.45 -0.35 -15.24
CA SER A 192 5.19 0.79 -14.69
C SER A 192 4.27 1.91 -14.19
N VAL A 193 3.27 1.55 -13.40
CA VAL A 193 2.51 2.50 -12.58
C VAL A 193 2.99 2.33 -11.15
N GLU A 194 3.71 3.31 -10.65
CA GLU A 194 4.38 3.21 -9.34
C GLU A 194 3.48 3.60 -8.19
N ALA A 195 2.52 4.51 -8.42
CA ALA A 195 1.67 5.03 -7.35
C ALA A 195 0.21 5.22 -7.81
N VAL A 196 -0.73 5.03 -6.88
CA VAL A 196 -2.14 5.24 -7.14
C VAL A 196 -2.81 6.05 -6.02
N ASN A 197 -3.65 7.02 -6.44
CA ASN A 197 -4.60 7.64 -5.53
C ASN A 197 -5.77 6.69 -5.29
N THR A 198 -6.17 6.55 -4.02
CA THR A 198 -7.30 5.70 -3.61
C THR A 198 -8.46 6.51 -3.03
N ALA A 199 -8.33 7.84 -2.95
CA ALA A 199 -9.37 8.72 -2.42
C ALA A 199 -10.35 9.13 -3.53
N ASN A 200 -11.45 8.37 -3.68
CA ASN A 200 -12.50 8.63 -4.67
C ASN A 200 -13.85 8.02 -4.23
N ASN A 201 -14.91 8.25 -5.01
CA ASN A 201 -16.27 7.78 -4.71
C ASN A 201 -16.46 6.27 -4.88
N HIS A 202 -15.49 5.55 -5.45
CA HIS A 202 -15.55 4.11 -5.65
C HIS A 202 -14.61 3.31 -4.73
N SER A 203 -13.97 3.97 -3.77
CA SER A 203 -13.01 3.34 -2.87
C SER A 203 -13.64 2.31 -1.92
N HIS A 204 -14.93 2.47 -1.59
CA HIS A 204 -15.66 1.65 -0.63
C HIS A 204 -16.87 0.95 -1.23
N ASP A 205 -16.88 0.70 -2.53
CA ASP A 205 -18.02 0.14 -3.27
C ASP A 205 -18.56 -1.18 -2.72
N TYR A 206 -17.75 -1.90 -1.95
CA TYR A 206 -18.11 -3.14 -1.26
C TYR A 206 -17.80 -3.09 0.24
N GLY A 207 -17.97 -1.91 0.84
CA GLY A 207 -17.80 -1.65 2.27
C GLY A 207 -16.36 -1.45 2.70
N GLU A 208 -16.15 -1.18 3.97
CA GLU A 208 -14.83 -0.89 4.55
C GLU A 208 -13.80 -2.00 4.31
N GLN A 209 -14.24 -3.26 4.36
CA GLN A 209 -13.33 -4.38 4.09
C GLN A 209 -12.79 -4.34 2.66
N SER A 210 -13.57 -3.88 1.68
CA SER A 210 -13.11 -3.78 0.31
C SER A 210 -12.03 -2.73 0.11
N PHE A 211 -12.08 -1.66 0.88
CA PHE A 211 -11.00 -0.66 0.91
C PHE A 211 -9.71 -1.27 1.44
N GLN A 212 -9.76 -1.96 2.58
CA GLN A 212 -8.59 -2.63 3.15
C GLN A 212 -8.03 -3.71 2.22
N ASP A 213 -8.89 -4.55 1.63
CA ASP A 213 -8.47 -5.59 0.67
C ASP A 213 -7.75 -4.97 -0.54
N THR A 214 -8.18 -3.77 -0.96
CA THR A 214 -7.55 -3.02 -2.07
C THR A 214 -6.14 -2.55 -1.69
N MET A 215 -5.96 -2.01 -0.47
CA MET A 215 -4.64 -1.62 0.02
C MET A 215 -3.71 -2.83 0.11
N ASP A 216 -4.19 -3.93 0.68
CA ASP A 216 -3.43 -5.18 0.81
C ASP A 216 -3.02 -5.74 -0.58
N ALA A 217 -3.89 -5.61 -1.58
CA ALA A 217 -3.59 -6.03 -2.95
C ALA A 217 -2.54 -5.16 -3.63
N LEU A 218 -2.60 -3.84 -3.45
CA LEU A 218 -1.61 -2.88 -3.96
C LEU A 218 -0.25 -3.10 -3.30
N ASP A 219 -0.22 -3.28 -1.99
CA ASP A 219 0.99 -3.60 -1.23
C ASP A 219 1.66 -4.89 -1.71
N ALA A 220 0.86 -5.93 -1.96
CA ALA A 220 1.37 -7.22 -2.44
C ALA A 220 2.05 -7.12 -3.82
N GLU A 221 1.64 -6.17 -4.65
CA GLU A 221 2.22 -5.88 -5.97
C GLU A 221 3.30 -4.78 -5.92
N GLY A 222 3.55 -4.19 -4.74
CA GLY A 222 4.55 -3.13 -4.54
C GLY A 222 4.15 -1.78 -5.16
N VAL A 223 2.86 -1.55 -5.36
CA VAL A 223 2.30 -0.29 -5.86
C VAL A 223 2.04 0.62 -4.66
N ILE A 224 2.65 1.80 -4.67
CA ILE A 224 2.44 2.79 -3.61
C ILE A 224 1.00 3.32 -3.70
N HIS A 225 0.31 3.37 -2.58
CA HIS A 225 -1.02 3.97 -2.51
C HIS A 225 -1.03 5.16 -1.56
N PHE A 226 -1.90 6.09 -1.84
CA PHE A 226 -2.12 7.30 -1.03
C PHE A 226 -3.54 7.81 -1.26
N GLY A 227 -4.04 8.58 -0.31
CA GLY A 227 -5.39 9.16 -0.37
C GLY A 227 -6.02 9.25 0.99
N TYR A 228 -7.05 10.06 1.13
CA TYR A 228 -7.65 10.42 2.42
C TYR A 228 -6.59 10.97 3.40
N ASP A 229 -6.36 10.33 4.55
CA ASP A 229 -5.36 10.74 5.55
C ASP A 229 -3.99 10.07 5.32
N GLU A 230 -3.91 9.17 4.35
CA GLU A 230 -2.66 8.51 3.97
C GLU A 230 -1.92 9.32 2.91
N THR A 231 -0.64 9.57 3.15
CA THR A 231 0.26 10.28 2.24
C THR A 231 1.46 9.42 1.93
N ALA A 232 2.10 9.64 0.78
CA ALA A 232 3.33 8.96 0.44
C ALA A 232 4.47 9.94 0.15
N VAL A 233 5.71 9.53 0.41
CA VAL A 233 6.92 10.23 -0.02
C VAL A 233 7.84 9.24 -0.70
N MET A 234 8.12 9.46 -1.97
CA MET A 234 8.95 8.60 -2.80
C MET A 234 10.27 9.30 -3.14
N ASP A 235 11.38 8.56 -3.16
CA ASP A 235 12.65 9.08 -3.65
C ASP A 235 12.80 8.76 -5.14
N ILE A 236 12.73 9.78 -5.96
CA ILE A 236 12.84 9.69 -7.41
C ILE A 236 14.12 10.41 -7.85
N LYS A 237 15.13 9.67 -8.24
CA LYS A 237 16.45 10.21 -8.62
C LYS A 237 17.07 11.13 -7.57
N GLY A 238 16.86 10.85 -6.28
CA GLY A 238 17.34 11.66 -5.17
C GLY A 238 16.47 12.87 -4.81
N VAL A 239 15.32 13.04 -5.49
CA VAL A 239 14.31 14.05 -5.15
C VAL A 239 13.15 13.36 -4.41
N LYS A 240 12.86 13.80 -3.20
CA LYS A 240 11.71 13.33 -2.45
C LYS A 240 10.43 13.95 -2.99
N VAL A 241 9.56 13.15 -3.58
CA VAL A 241 8.25 13.53 -4.13
C VAL A 241 7.17 13.14 -3.13
N GLY A 242 6.43 14.13 -2.62
CA GLY A 242 5.28 13.93 -1.73
C GLY A 242 4.00 13.81 -2.53
N LEU A 243 3.18 12.81 -2.21
CA LEU A 243 1.91 12.52 -2.84
C LEU A 243 0.77 12.69 -1.83
N VAL A 244 -0.24 13.47 -2.20
CA VAL A 244 -1.42 13.78 -1.39
C VAL A 244 -2.66 13.53 -2.23
N GLY A 245 -3.61 12.74 -1.72
CA GLY A 245 -4.89 12.44 -2.37
C GLY A 245 -6.08 12.97 -1.57
N ILE A 246 -6.97 13.72 -2.22
CA ILE A 246 -8.15 14.33 -1.59
C ILE A 246 -9.42 13.96 -2.37
N TYR A 247 -10.40 13.42 -1.66
CA TYR A 247 -11.75 13.16 -2.15
C TYR A 247 -12.69 14.26 -1.72
N GLU A 248 -13.24 15.02 -2.69
CA GLU A 248 -13.97 16.26 -2.40
C GLU A 248 -15.48 16.13 -2.57
N LEU A 249 -16.00 15.24 -3.43
CA LEU A 249 -17.38 15.26 -3.93
C LEU A 249 -18.50 15.39 -2.88
N ASN A 250 -18.30 14.88 -1.68
CA ASN A 250 -19.33 14.90 -0.64
C ASN A 250 -19.14 16.03 0.37
N ASP A 251 -17.89 16.37 0.67
CA ASP A 251 -17.56 17.22 1.81
C ASP A 251 -17.01 18.59 1.39
N HIS A 252 -16.78 18.75 0.08
CA HIS A 252 -16.41 20.04 -0.51
C HIS A 252 -15.29 20.76 0.27
N LEU A 253 -15.52 22.00 0.68
CA LEU A 253 -14.54 22.81 1.41
C LEU A 253 -14.23 22.31 2.84
N GLU A 254 -15.00 21.36 3.38
CA GLU A 254 -14.64 20.73 4.66
C GLU A 254 -13.33 19.93 4.55
N ARG A 255 -12.88 19.61 3.33
CA ARG A 255 -11.59 18.98 3.06
C ARG A 255 -10.37 19.91 3.16
N GLU A 256 -10.58 21.22 3.37
CA GLU A 256 -9.46 22.16 3.55
C GLU A 256 -8.50 21.75 4.68
N GLN A 257 -9.03 21.26 5.81
CA GLN A 257 -8.17 20.89 6.93
C GLN A 257 -7.36 19.65 6.61
N GLN A 258 -7.97 18.63 6.00
CA GLN A 258 -7.26 17.43 5.54
C GLN A 258 -6.15 17.76 4.54
N LEU A 259 -6.42 18.65 3.58
CA LEU A 259 -5.42 19.12 2.63
C LEU A 259 -4.24 19.80 3.32
N LYS A 260 -4.51 20.69 4.31
CA LYS A 260 -3.49 21.37 5.11
C LYS A 260 -2.60 20.39 5.88
N ASP A 261 -3.23 19.43 6.56
CA ASP A 261 -2.54 18.45 7.39
C ASP A 261 -1.68 17.50 6.54
N ASN A 262 -2.21 17.04 5.41
CA ASN A 262 -1.49 16.15 4.50
C ASN A 262 -0.29 16.84 3.83
N ILE A 263 -0.44 18.07 3.36
CA ILE A 263 0.68 18.84 2.79
C ILE A 263 1.75 19.10 3.87
N ALA A 264 1.33 19.45 5.09
CA ALA A 264 2.27 19.63 6.19
C ALA A 264 3.04 18.35 6.50
N LYS A 265 2.36 17.19 6.49
CA LYS A 265 2.95 15.89 6.75
C LYS A 265 4.00 15.51 5.71
N VAL A 266 3.72 15.60 4.40
CA VAL A 266 4.71 15.28 3.38
C VAL A 266 5.92 16.22 3.42
N LYS A 267 5.74 17.49 3.82
CA LYS A 267 6.84 18.43 4.06
C LYS A 267 7.70 18.02 5.25
N GLU A 268 7.09 17.60 6.36
CA GLU A 268 7.80 17.07 7.53
C GLU A 268 8.60 15.81 7.17
N ASP A 269 8.04 14.94 6.32
CA ASP A 269 8.69 13.74 5.80
C ASP A 269 9.82 14.06 4.78
N GLY A 270 9.98 15.34 4.45
CA GLY A 270 11.10 15.89 3.69
C GLY A 270 10.85 16.01 2.19
N ALA A 271 9.60 15.98 1.73
CA ALA A 271 9.27 16.21 0.33
C ALA A 271 9.86 17.53 -0.19
N LYS A 272 10.38 17.49 -1.41
CA LYS A 272 10.93 18.63 -2.15
C LYS A 272 10.07 19.03 -3.34
N LEU A 273 9.27 18.10 -3.82
CA LEU A 273 8.24 18.30 -4.83
C LEU A 273 6.95 17.67 -4.28
N ILE A 274 5.85 18.40 -4.34
CA ILE A 274 4.57 17.96 -3.78
C ILE A 274 3.52 17.95 -4.88
N ILE A 275 2.91 16.77 -5.09
CA ILE A 275 1.84 16.56 -6.06
C ILE A 275 0.55 16.29 -5.29
N VAL A 276 -0.48 17.06 -5.58
CA VAL A 276 -1.82 16.85 -5.01
C VAL A 276 -2.76 16.34 -6.09
N ILE A 277 -3.37 15.20 -5.81
CA ILE A 277 -4.38 14.57 -6.66
C ILE A 277 -5.74 14.75 -6.01
N PHE A 278 -6.64 15.42 -6.73
CA PHE A 278 -8.04 15.55 -6.30
C PHE A 278 -8.94 14.60 -7.08
N HIS A 279 -9.95 14.09 -6.40
CA HIS A 279 -11.13 13.49 -7.04
C HIS A 279 -12.33 14.38 -6.70
N TRP A 280 -12.74 15.22 -7.66
CA TRP A 280 -13.60 16.38 -7.42
C TRP A 280 -14.47 16.76 -8.63
N GLY A 281 -15.34 17.77 -8.43
CA GLY A 281 -16.11 18.40 -9.50
C GLY A 281 -17.35 17.59 -9.91
N ASN A 282 -17.92 17.91 -11.06
CA ASN A 282 -19.12 17.28 -11.59
C ASN A 282 -18.83 16.60 -12.92
N GLU A 283 -19.33 15.38 -13.11
CA GLU A 283 -19.20 14.64 -14.36
C GLU A 283 -19.68 15.48 -15.55
N LYS A 284 -18.91 15.45 -16.65
CA LYS A 284 -19.20 16.11 -17.94
C LYS A 284 -19.17 17.64 -17.91
N GLU A 285 -18.82 18.25 -16.79
CA GLU A 285 -18.57 19.70 -16.75
C GLU A 285 -17.15 20.01 -17.23
N THR A 286 -17.04 21.00 -18.11
CA THR A 286 -15.75 21.41 -18.69
C THR A 286 -15.17 22.65 -18.03
N VAL A 287 -15.87 23.23 -17.07
CA VAL A 287 -15.47 24.43 -16.32
C VAL A 287 -15.42 24.06 -14.84
N PRO A 288 -14.30 24.30 -14.16
CA PRO A 288 -14.20 24.00 -12.74
C PRO A 288 -15.17 24.86 -11.93
N ASP A 289 -15.75 24.27 -10.90
CA ASP A 289 -16.61 24.98 -9.95
C ASP A 289 -15.79 25.78 -8.92
N SER A 290 -16.51 26.43 -7.99
CA SER A 290 -15.88 27.25 -6.95
C SER A 290 -15.09 26.45 -5.93
N ASN A 291 -15.49 25.22 -5.62
CA ASN A 291 -14.81 24.35 -4.68
C ASN A 291 -13.47 23.88 -5.27
N GLN A 292 -13.50 23.41 -6.52
CA GLN A 292 -12.29 23.03 -7.27
C GLN A 292 -11.30 24.20 -7.32
N THR A 293 -11.77 25.40 -7.67
CA THR A 293 -10.93 26.59 -7.76
C THR A 293 -10.33 26.95 -6.40
N THR A 294 -11.15 26.93 -5.33
CA THR A 294 -10.71 27.27 -3.98
C THR A 294 -9.69 26.28 -3.46
N LEU A 295 -9.95 24.98 -3.54
CA LEU A 295 -9.06 23.93 -3.03
C LEU A 295 -7.77 23.84 -3.85
N GLY A 296 -7.87 23.99 -5.19
CA GLY A 296 -6.70 24.00 -6.07
C GLY A 296 -5.76 25.15 -5.77
N HIS A 297 -6.27 26.39 -5.59
CA HIS A 297 -5.46 27.54 -5.17
C HIS A 297 -4.87 27.33 -3.77
N LEU A 298 -5.67 26.84 -2.82
CA LEU A 298 -5.19 26.55 -1.47
C LEU A 298 -4.05 25.54 -1.49
N ALA A 299 -4.11 24.48 -2.32
CA ALA A 299 -3.04 23.50 -2.43
C ALA A 299 -1.72 24.18 -2.87
N ILE A 300 -1.77 25.02 -3.89
CA ILE A 300 -0.59 25.77 -4.38
C ILE A 300 -0.09 26.76 -3.30
N ASP A 301 -0.99 27.50 -2.66
CA ASP A 301 -0.62 28.44 -1.58
C ASP A 301 0.01 27.72 -0.38
N LEU A 302 -0.39 26.48 -0.13
CA LEU A 302 0.22 25.60 0.87
C LEU A 302 1.54 24.99 0.38
N GLY A 303 1.94 25.21 -0.87
CA GLY A 303 3.23 24.80 -1.44
C GLY A 303 3.20 23.48 -2.16
N ALA A 304 2.07 23.09 -2.75
CA ALA A 304 2.05 22.07 -3.79
C ALA A 304 2.67 22.63 -5.07
N ASP A 305 3.43 21.82 -5.78
CA ASP A 305 4.07 22.17 -7.04
C ASP A 305 3.20 21.81 -8.24
N LEU A 306 2.35 20.79 -8.08
CA LEU A 306 1.42 20.32 -9.10
C LEU A 306 0.09 19.91 -8.46
N VAL A 307 -1.01 20.30 -9.10
CA VAL A 307 -2.37 19.87 -8.77
C VAL A 307 -2.98 19.20 -10.01
N CYS A 308 -3.46 17.98 -9.82
CA CYS A 308 -4.18 17.23 -10.84
C CYS A 308 -5.57 16.86 -10.31
N GLY A 309 -6.55 16.79 -11.21
CA GLY A 309 -7.93 16.46 -10.87
C GLY A 309 -8.48 15.30 -11.68
N HIS A 310 -9.31 14.49 -11.04
CA HIS A 310 -10.01 13.34 -11.58
C HIS A 310 -11.52 13.48 -11.35
N HIS A 311 -12.32 12.60 -11.92
CA HIS A 311 -13.78 12.49 -11.83
C HIS A 311 -14.58 13.18 -12.93
N PRO A 312 -14.34 14.44 -13.38
CA PRO A 312 -15.26 15.13 -14.30
C PRO A 312 -15.28 14.58 -15.73
N HIS A 313 -14.72 13.45 -16.00
CA HIS A 313 -14.52 12.76 -17.29
C HIS A 313 -15.61 12.89 -18.34
#